data_7c369de63ac478abe1cf09ca40f906de
#
_entry.id   7c369de63ac478abe1cf09ca40f906de
#
_cell.length_a   1.000
_cell.length_b   1.000
_cell.length_c   1.000
_cell.angle_alpha   90.00
_cell.angle_beta   90.00
_cell.angle_gamma   90.00
#
_symmetry.space_group_name_H-M   'P 1'
#
loop_
_entity.id
_entity.type
_entity.pdbx_description
1 polymer ?
#
loop_
_entity_poly.entity_id
_entity_poly.type
_entity_poly.pdbx_seq_one_letter_code
_entity_poly.pdbx_strand_id
1 'polypeptide(L)'
;MTLVDSSSWVHCLRRRGEPNVIDRVRRLVERGDAAWCPAIRLELWNGVGDENDRRVLRDFEQTLPELPITDEVWAAACALASRCRKAGKTAP
;
A
#
# COMPACT_ATOMS: atom_id res chain seq x y z
N MET A 1 3.41 7.81 -12.10
CA MET A 1 3.56 6.81 -11.02
C MET A 1 2.60 7.15 -9.89
N THR A 2 1.91 6.17 -9.38
CA THR A 2 0.84 6.35 -8.40
C THR A 2 1.27 5.81 -7.03
N LEU A 3 1.27 6.67 -6.01
CA LEU A 3 1.49 6.23 -4.64
C LEU A 3 0.18 5.58 -4.13
N VAL A 4 0.23 4.27 -3.90
CA VAL A 4 -0.93 3.50 -3.42
C VAL A 4 -0.94 3.53 -1.90
N ASP A 5 -2.09 3.82 -1.30
CA ASP A 5 -2.20 3.90 0.15
C ASP A 5 -2.12 2.52 0.82
N SER A 6 -1.78 2.51 2.10
CA SER A 6 -1.61 1.27 2.85
C SER A 6 -2.91 0.46 2.94
N SER A 7 -4.06 1.11 3.05
CA SER A 7 -5.34 0.40 3.10
C SER A 7 -5.63 -0.36 1.81
N SER A 8 -5.29 0.22 0.65
CA SER A 8 -5.43 -0.47 -0.64
C SER A 8 -4.51 -1.68 -0.76
N TRP A 9 -3.26 -1.54 -0.31
CA TRP A 9 -2.33 -2.68 -0.26
C TRP A 9 -2.83 -3.79 0.66
N VAL A 10 -3.42 -3.43 1.80
CA VAL A 10 -3.98 -4.41 2.75
C VAL A 10 -5.06 -5.26 2.09
N HIS A 11 -5.92 -4.69 1.25
CA HIS A 11 -6.91 -5.47 0.50
C HIS A 11 -6.26 -6.54 -0.37
N CYS A 12 -5.09 -6.26 -0.93
CA CYS A 12 -4.36 -7.24 -1.74
C CYS A 12 -3.78 -8.39 -0.92
N LEU A 13 -3.54 -8.18 0.38
CA LEU A 13 -3.00 -9.20 1.27
C LEU A 13 -4.08 -10.09 1.89
N ARG A 14 -5.32 -9.63 1.93
CA ARG A 14 -6.42 -10.37 2.57
C ARG A 14 -7.10 -11.32 1.59
N ARG A 15 -7.51 -12.50 2.10
CA ARG A 15 -8.28 -13.47 1.30
C ARG A 15 -9.58 -12.90 0.78
N ARG A 16 -10.23 -12.02 1.57
CA ARG A 16 -11.53 -11.42 1.25
C ARG A 16 -11.42 -9.92 1.10
N GLY A 17 -10.35 -9.46 0.47
CA GLY A 17 -10.21 -8.05 0.14
C GLY A 17 -11.26 -7.61 -0.88
N GLU A 18 -11.51 -6.31 -0.95
CA GLU A 18 -12.46 -5.74 -1.90
C GLU A 18 -11.98 -5.97 -3.34
N PRO A 19 -12.73 -6.73 -4.16
CA PRO A 19 -12.26 -7.07 -5.52
C PRO A 19 -11.96 -5.86 -6.40
N ASN A 20 -12.73 -4.78 -6.28
CA ASN A 20 -12.51 -3.58 -7.07
C ASN A 20 -11.19 -2.90 -6.72
N VAL A 21 -10.84 -2.88 -5.44
CA VAL A 21 -9.57 -2.31 -4.97
C VAL A 21 -8.41 -3.17 -5.44
N ILE A 22 -8.52 -4.48 -5.27
CA ILE A 22 -7.49 -5.43 -5.72
C ILE A 22 -7.25 -5.28 -7.21
N ASP A 23 -8.30 -5.17 -8.00
CA ASP A 23 -8.22 -5.05 -9.44
C ASP A 23 -7.51 -3.76 -9.87
N ARG A 24 -7.84 -2.63 -9.22
CA ARG A 24 -7.18 -1.35 -9.50
C ARG A 24 -5.69 -1.40 -9.18
N VAL A 25 -5.34 -1.94 -8.02
CA VAL A 25 -3.94 -2.06 -7.61
C VAL A 25 -3.19 -2.97 -8.57
N ARG A 26 -3.78 -4.11 -8.93
CA ARG A 26 -3.18 -5.03 -9.89
C ARG A 26 -2.87 -4.35 -11.22
N ARG A 27 -3.81 -3.56 -11.75
CA ARG A 27 -3.60 -2.83 -13.00
C ARG A 27 -2.45 -1.83 -12.90
N LEU A 28 -2.37 -1.12 -11.77
CA LEU A 28 -1.27 -0.18 -11.54
C LEU A 28 0.08 -0.91 -11.49
N VAL A 29 0.13 -2.04 -10.81
CA VAL A 29 1.36 -2.85 -10.73
C VAL A 29 1.76 -3.37 -12.10
N GLU A 30 0.82 -3.91 -12.86
CA GLU A 30 1.07 -4.46 -14.20
C GLU A 30 1.59 -3.41 -15.17
N ARG A 31 1.15 -2.17 -15.02
CA ARG A 31 1.62 -1.05 -15.86
C ARG A 31 2.90 -0.41 -15.36
N GLY A 32 3.42 -0.85 -14.23
CA GLY A 32 4.59 -0.23 -13.62
C GLY A 32 4.32 1.14 -13.02
N ASP A 33 3.05 1.46 -12.74
CA ASP A 33 2.63 2.75 -12.21
C ASP A 33 2.43 2.78 -10.70
N ALA A 34 2.40 1.62 -10.05
CA ALA A 34 2.25 1.54 -8.61
C ALA A 34 3.57 1.80 -7.91
N ALA A 35 3.52 2.50 -6.79
CA ALA A 35 4.68 2.74 -5.95
C ALA A 35 4.26 2.77 -4.48
N TRP A 36 5.22 2.58 -3.61
CA TRP A 36 5.05 2.81 -2.19
C TRP A 36 6.20 3.66 -1.66
N CYS A 37 6.11 4.08 -0.41
CA CYS A 37 7.19 4.78 0.26
C CYS A 37 7.57 4.05 1.56
N PRO A 38 8.70 4.38 2.17
CA PRO A 38 9.12 3.69 3.40
C PRO A 38 8.08 3.69 4.51
N ALA A 39 7.33 4.77 4.67
CA ALA A 39 6.28 4.85 5.70
C ALA A 39 5.16 3.85 5.45
N ILE A 40 4.69 3.74 4.20
CA ILE A 40 3.64 2.78 3.83
C ILE A 40 4.15 1.35 3.98
N ARG A 41 5.38 1.09 3.54
CA ARG A 41 6.00 -0.23 3.69
C ARG A 41 6.07 -0.65 5.15
N LEU A 42 6.47 0.26 6.03
CA LEU A 42 6.54 -0.01 7.46
C LEU A 42 5.16 -0.35 8.04
N GLU A 43 4.13 0.40 7.66
CA GLU A 43 2.77 0.12 8.12
C GLU A 43 2.29 -1.26 7.70
N LEU A 44 2.59 -1.66 6.46
CA LEU A 44 2.22 -2.98 5.97
C LEU A 44 2.94 -4.09 6.74
N TRP A 45 4.23 -3.93 7.01
CA TRP A 45 4.98 -4.90 7.81
C TRP A 45 4.47 -5.01 9.24
N ASN A 46 4.06 -3.90 9.84
CA ASN A 46 3.48 -3.90 11.19
C ASN A 46 2.15 -4.66 11.25
N GLY A 47 1.42 -4.71 10.14
CA GLY A 47 0.14 -5.38 10.06
C GLY A 47 0.21 -6.83 9.58
N VAL A 48 1.41 -7.38 9.39
CA VAL A 48 1.58 -8.76 8.89
C VAL A 48 1.05 -9.76 9.92
N GLY A 49 0.17 -10.65 9.47
CA GLY A 49 -0.44 -11.65 10.32
C GLY A 49 0.13 -13.06 10.16
N ASP A 50 0.65 -13.41 8.98
CA ASP A 50 1.12 -14.76 8.71
C ASP A 50 2.26 -14.78 7.69
N GLU A 51 2.78 -15.98 7.43
CA GLU A 51 3.92 -16.18 6.53
C GLU A 51 3.56 -15.87 5.06
N ASN A 52 2.32 -16.10 4.68
CA ASN A 52 1.88 -15.76 3.33
C ASN A 52 1.96 -14.25 3.08
N ASP A 53 1.52 -13.45 4.05
CA ASP A 53 1.61 -11.99 3.97
C ASP A 53 3.08 -11.55 3.88
N ARG A 54 3.97 -12.16 4.66
CA ARG A 54 5.40 -11.86 4.61
C ARG A 54 5.99 -12.12 3.24
N ARG A 55 5.62 -13.25 2.64
CA ARG A 55 6.11 -13.62 1.30
C ARG A 55 5.66 -12.61 0.26
N VAL A 56 4.40 -12.21 0.30
CA VAL A 56 3.86 -11.23 -0.64
C VAL A 56 4.56 -9.89 -0.46
N LEU A 57 4.78 -9.44 0.78
CA LEU A 57 5.49 -8.19 1.03
C LEU A 57 6.95 -8.23 0.55
N ARG A 58 7.63 -9.36 0.72
CA ARG A 58 8.99 -9.51 0.19
C ARG A 58 9.02 -9.43 -1.33
N ASP A 59 8.03 -10.02 -2.00
CA ASP A 59 7.91 -9.91 -3.45
C ASP A 59 7.67 -8.46 -3.87
N PHE A 60 6.83 -7.73 -3.16
CA PHE A 60 6.61 -6.31 -3.41
C PHE A 60 7.90 -5.51 -3.22
N GLU A 61 8.70 -5.80 -2.20
CA GLU A 61 9.97 -5.13 -1.97
C GLU A 61 10.95 -5.31 -3.13
N GLN A 62 10.86 -6.43 -3.84
CA GLN A 62 11.72 -6.69 -4.99
C GLN A 62 11.22 -6.05 -6.27
N THR A 63 9.92 -5.82 -6.41
CA THR A 63 9.31 -5.41 -7.67
C THR A 63 8.78 -3.98 -7.67
N LEU A 64 8.34 -3.46 -6.53
CA LEU A 64 7.77 -2.12 -6.48
C LEU A 64 8.84 -1.04 -6.33
N PRO A 65 8.76 0.01 -7.13
CA PRO A 65 9.62 1.16 -6.90
C PRO A 65 9.27 1.84 -5.58
N GLU A 66 10.29 2.22 -4.84
CA GLU A 66 10.14 2.93 -3.58
C GLU A 66 10.44 4.40 -3.80
N LEU A 67 9.45 5.25 -3.56
CA LEU A 67 9.62 6.68 -3.66
C LEU A 67 10.40 7.18 -2.42
N PRO A 68 11.41 8.03 -2.59
CA PRO A 68 12.12 8.58 -1.46
C PRO A 68 11.20 9.41 -0.57
N ILE A 69 11.51 9.51 0.73
CA ILE A 69 10.74 10.37 1.62
C ILE A 69 11.18 11.81 1.38
N THR A 70 10.48 12.48 0.47
CA THR A 70 10.58 13.91 0.25
C THR A 70 9.43 14.58 0.99
N ASP A 71 9.47 15.90 1.12
CA ASP A 71 8.37 16.66 1.71
C ASP A 71 7.06 16.41 0.96
N GLU A 72 7.11 16.30 -0.36
CA GLU A 72 5.95 16.01 -1.19
C GLU A 72 5.38 14.62 -0.92
N VAL A 73 6.22 13.61 -0.84
CA VAL A 73 5.81 12.23 -0.54
C VAL A 73 5.23 12.15 0.86
N TRP A 74 5.86 12.81 1.83
CA TRP A 74 5.36 12.87 3.20
C TRP A 74 3.98 13.52 3.27
N ALA A 75 3.80 14.65 2.58
CA ALA A 75 2.52 15.32 2.52
C ALA A 75 1.44 14.44 1.88
N ALA A 76 1.78 13.73 0.80
CA ALA A 76 0.86 12.81 0.15
C ALA A 76 0.47 11.64 1.08
N ALA A 77 1.42 11.08 1.80
CA ALA A 77 1.16 10.01 2.76
C ALA A 77 0.25 10.47 3.90
N CYS A 78 0.48 11.66 4.42
CA CYS A 78 -0.37 12.27 5.46
C CYS A 78 -1.77 12.53 4.95
N ALA A 79 -1.91 13.00 3.72
CA ALA A 79 -3.23 13.24 3.10
C ALA A 79 -4.00 11.94 2.93
N LEU A 80 -3.33 10.85 2.49
CA LEU A 80 -3.94 9.53 2.38
C LEU A 80 -4.42 9.02 3.72
N ALA A 81 -3.59 9.12 4.76
CA ALA A 81 -3.95 8.70 6.10
C ALA A 81 -5.16 9.48 6.63
N SER A 82 -5.19 10.80 6.39
CA SER A 82 -6.31 11.65 6.77
C SER A 82 -7.61 11.24 6.08
N ARG A 83 -7.55 10.95 4.77
CA ARG A 83 -8.73 10.47 4.02
C ARG A 83 -9.23 9.13 4.54
N CYS A 84 -8.35 8.22 4.87
CA CYS A 84 -8.73 6.93 5.44
C CYS A 84 -9.47 7.10 6.76
N ARG A 85 -9.01 8.00 7.63
CA ARG A 85 -9.68 8.29 8.89
C ARG A 85 -11.06 8.91 8.68
N LYS A 86 -11.18 9.87 7.77
CA LYS A 86 -12.46 10.52 7.43
C LYS A 86 -13.48 9.54 6.87
N ALA A 87 -13.01 8.52 6.16
CA ALA A 87 -13.86 7.47 5.62
C ALA A 87 -14.23 6.40 6.67
N GLY A 88 -13.87 6.58 7.93
CA GLY A 88 -14.15 5.63 8.99
C GLY A 88 -13.26 4.39 8.97
N LYS A 89 -12.16 4.44 8.22
CA LYS A 89 -11.19 3.33 8.14
C LYS A 89 -9.98 3.68 9.00
N THR A 90 -9.57 2.73 9.83
CA THR A 90 -8.34 2.88 10.59
C THR A 90 -7.16 2.68 9.64
N ALA A 91 -6.20 3.59 9.66
CA ALA A 91 -4.96 3.41 8.93
C ALA A 91 -4.22 2.21 9.56
N PRO A 92 -3.76 1.27 8.75
CA PRO A 92 -3.05 0.11 9.27
C PRO A 92 -1.70 0.47 9.87
#